data_d1024a060c9cad6357a34081faaeeb3e
#
_entry.id   d1024a060c9cad6357a34081faaeeb3e
#
_cell.length_a   1.000
_cell.length_b   1.000
_cell.length_c   1.000
_cell.angle_alpha   90.00
_cell.angle_beta   90.00
_cell.angle_gamma   90.00
#
_symmetry.space_group_name_H-M   'P 1'
#
loop_
_entity.id
_entity.type
_entity.pdbx_description
1 polymer ?
#
loop_
_entity_poly.entity_id
_entity_poly.type
_entity_poly.pdbx_seq_one_letter_code
_entity_poly.pdbx_strand_id
1 'polypeptide(L)'
;MKRALIILLLLTFVGSTSAHAHQPVVLLNSDTTPAKGPLLLDGTVSFAVRASFTKAGEKKAFRADFKAGDVLAVQYLIVDKKPENTLKNTLLPQLAVTSPSGKSFTLKFSERTKFYEPYGKTNYLYLARYSATSEAGTHSFTLTARAKSSVTIAVGEREVPGEVIRGSRPVATPTPTPTPSPTSTPTPTPTPTPTPTPSPTTTQASYTMADVTKRNTSAACWTVIDGTIYDLTNWIPAHRGGPQAILFLCGKDGTSAFKAQHEGASTPVSVLANYRIGPLTP
;
A
#
# COMPACT_ATOMS: atom_id res chain seq x y z
N MET A 1 61.19 -24.86 15.00
CA MET A 1 59.75 -25.06 15.36
C MET A 1 58.98 -23.76 15.05
N LYS A 2 58.33 -23.69 13.89
CA LYS A 2 57.56 -22.51 13.44
C LYS A 2 56.08 -22.76 13.83
N ARG A 3 55.54 -21.99 14.76
CA ARG A 3 54.11 -22.04 15.13
C ARG A 3 53.31 -21.18 14.13
N ALA A 4 52.51 -21.85 13.29
CA ALA A 4 51.56 -21.18 12.42
C ALA A 4 50.34 -20.76 13.24
N LEU A 5 50.07 -19.45 13.29
CA LEU A 5 48.89 -18.85 13.91
C LEU A 5 47.78 -18.82 12.87
N ILE A 6 46.78 -19.69 13.03
CA ILE A 6 45.57 -19.68 12.17
C ILE A 6 44.61 -18.65 12.77
N ILE A 7 44.48 -17.52 12.07
CA ILE A 7 43.44 -16.52 12.39
C ILE A 7 42.15 -16.94 11.73
N LEU A 8 41.20 -17.43 12.56
CA LEU A 8 39.85 -17.77 12.15
C LEU A 8 39.03 -16.44 11.99
N LEU A 9 38.84 -16.00 10.76
CA LEU A 9 38.05 -14.84 10.44
C LEU A 9 36.57 -15.20 10.56
N LEU A 10 35.95 -14.85 11.71
CA LEU A 10 34.49 -14.95 11.87
C LEU A 10 33.85 -13.86 11.01
N LEU A 11 33.32 -14.23 9.82
CA LEU A 11 32.39 -13.40 9.08
C LEU A 11 31.07 -13.33 9.85
N THR A 12 30.88 -12.26 10.61
CA THR A 12 29.56 -11.91 11.14
C THR A 12 28.69 -11.46 9.98
N PHE A 13 27.78 -12.32 9.55
CA PHE A 13 26.71 -11.97 8.61
C PHE A 13 25.79 -10.97 9.33
N VAL A 14 26.06 -9.69 9.19
CA VAL A 14 25.13 -8.62 9.57
C VAL A 14 24.01 -8.68 8.55
N GLY A 15 22.94 -9.38 8.89
CA GLY A 15 21.71 -9.36 8.13
C GLY A 15 21.24 -7.90 8.05
N SER A 16 21.32 -7.31 6.85
CA SER A 16 20.75 -5.99 6.57
C SER A 16 19.24 -6.10 6.77
N THR A 17 18.75 -5.70 7.94
CA THR A 17 17.33 -5.44 8.14
C THR A 17 16.96 -4.31 7.19
N SER A 18 16.20 -4.61 6.15
CA SER A 18 15.64 -3.60 5.26
C SER A 18 14.82 -2.64 6.12
N ALA A 19 15.33 -1.44 6.37
CA ALA A 19 14.56 -0.38 7.02
C ALA A 19 13.40 -0.03 6.10
N HIS A 20 12.22 -0.52 6.41
CA HIS A 20 11.01 -0.23 5.66
C HIS A 20 10.49 1.14 6.11
N ALA A 21 10.50 2.11 5.21
CA ALA A 21 9.87 3.40 5.45
C ALA A 21 8.34 3.25 5.41
N HIS A 22 7.64 4.09 6.18
CA HIS A 22 6.18 4.19 6.12
C HIS A 22 5.68 4.32 4.67
N GLN A 23 4.69 3.52 4.28
CA GLN A 23 4.10 3.56 2.94
C GLN A 23 3.40 4.91 2.69
N PRO A 24 3.82 5.70 1.68
CA PRO A 24 3.27 7.03 1.47
C PRO A 24 1.87 6.99 0.85
N VAL A 25 0.95 7.77 1.41
CA VAL A 25 -0.40 8.01 0.88
C VAL A 25 -0.61 9.51 0.79
N VAL A 26 -0.90 10.04 -0.41
CA VAL A 26 -1.13 11.48 -0.59
C VAL A 26 -2.63 11.75 -0.65
N LEU A 27 -3.13 12.65 0.20
CA LEU A 27 -4.53 13.08 0.17
C LEU A 27 -4.72 14.12 -0.95
N LEU A 28 -5.66 13.85 -1.83
CA LEU A 28 -6.04 14.70 -2.95
C LEU A 28 -6.97 15.84 -2.49
N ASN A 29 -7.19 16.84 -3.35
CA ASN A 29 -8.15 17.91 -3.07
C ASN A 29 -9.61 17.41 -3.06
N SER A 30 -9.89 16.29 -3.71
CA SER A 30 -11.20 15.61 -3.68
C SER A 30 -11.49 14.86 -2.38
N ASP A 31 -10.46 14.51 -1.58
CA ASP A 31 -10.58 13.69 -0.37
C ASP A 31 -11.14 14.51 0.82
N THR A 32 -12.23 15.23 0.61
CA THR A 32 -12.79 16.21 1.57
C THR A 32 -13.59 15.60 2.70
N THR A 33 -13.97 14.34 2.59
CA THR A 33 -14.72 13.57 3.60
C THR A 33 -14.13 12.16 3.73
N PRO A 34 -14.35 11.45 4.85
CA PRO A 34 -13.89 10.07 5.00
C PRO A 34 -14.34 9.15 3.87
N ALA A 35 -15.57 9.28 3.38
CA ALA A 35 -16.10 8.46 2.29
C ALA A 35 -15.40 8.71 0.94
N LYS A 36 -14.94 9.95 0.69
CA LYS A 36 -14.22 10.32 -0.54
C LYS A 36 -12.72 10.03 -0.44
N GLY A 37 -12.17 10.00 0.77
CA GLY A 37 -10.76 9.75 1.00
C GLY A 37 -10.39 8.27 0.88
N PRO A 38 -9.08 7.98 0.84
CA PRO A 38 -8.59 6.62 0.78
C PRO A 38 -8.95 5.82 2.02
N LEU A 39 -9.09 4.50 1.86
CA LEU A 39 -9.22 3.52 2.92
C LEU A 39 -7.93 2.70 3.00
N LEU A 40 -7.27 2.71 4.14
CA LEU A 40 -6.19 1.82 4.50
C LEU A 40 -6.83 0.51 5.00
N LEU A 41 -6.67 -0.61 4.28
CA LEU A 41 -7.37 -1.87 4.60
C LEU A 41 -6.89 -2.53 5.89
N ASP A 42 -5.70 -2.19 6.34
CA ASP A 42 -5.16 -2.61 7.63
C ASP A 42 -4.45 -1.41 8.28
N GLY A 43 -5.11 -0.79 9.25
CA GLY A 43 -4.60 0.38 9.96
C GLY A 43 -3.43 0.09 10.89
N THR A 44 -3.05 -1.17 11.09
CA THR A 44 -1.83 -1.55 11.84
C THR A 44 -0.58 -1.47 10.99
N VAL A 45 -0.73 -1.47 9.66
CA VAL A 45 0.38 -1.30 8.71
C VAL A 45 0.86 0.15 8.70
N SER A 46 2.16 0.32 8.56
CA SER A 46 2.85 1.59 8.62
C SER A 46 2.60 2.45 7.38
N PHE A 47 1.73 3.46 7.49
CA PHE A 47 1.42 4.42 6.43
C PHE A 47 1.83 5.84 6.81
N ALA A 48 2.38 6.61 5.85
CA ALA A 48 2.60 8.04 5.96
C ALA A 48 1.58 8.80 5.10
N VAL A 49 0.47 9.20 5.69
CA VAL A 49 -0.61 9.94 5.02
C VAL A 49 -0.25 11.43 4.98
N ARG A 50 0.03 11.94 3.78
CA ARG A 50 0.46 13.32 3.55
C ARG A 50 -0.71 14.18 3.07
N ALA A 51 -0.86 15.35 3.68
CA ALA A 51 -1.88 16.32 3.32
C ALA A 51 -1.29 17.72 3.20
N SER A 52 -1.65 18.45 2.13
CA SER A 52 -1.28 19.85 1.93
C SER A 52 -2.55 20.68 1.79
N PHE A 53 -2.54 21.88 2.40
CA PHE A 53 -3.66 22.81 2.45
C PHE A 53 -3.21 24.18 1.96
N THR A 54 -4.08 24.86 1.23
CA THR A 54 -3.79 26.18 0.66
C THR A 54 -4.36 27.31 1.50
N LYS A 55 -5.43 27.06 2.29
CA LYS A 55 -6.10 28.03 3.16
C LYS A 55 -6.78 27.40 4.36
N ALA A 56 -7.12 28.21 5.34
CA ALA A 56 -7.95 27.81 6.47
C ALA A 56 -9.33 27.28 6.03
N GLY A 57 -9.87 26.35 6.79
CA GLY A 57 -11.19 25.74 6.55
C GLY A 57 -11.20 24.58 5.56
N GLU A 58 -10.12 24.37 4.79
CA GLU A 58 -10.04 23.19 3.93
C GLU A 58 -10.03 21.92 4.78
N LYS A 59 -10.73 20.88 4.27
CA LYS A 59 -10.78 19.57 4.91
C LYS A 59 -10.20 18.52 4.00
N LYS A 60 -9.46 17.58 4.59
CA LYS A 60 -9.04 16.34 3.95
C LYS A 60 -9.24 15.19 4.94
N ALA A 61 -9.63 14.04 4.40
CA ALA A 61 -9.94 12.90 5.26
C ALA A 61 -9.51 11.59 4.61
N PHE A 62 -9.37 10.57 5.45
CA PHE A 62 -9.11 9.19 5.05
C PHE A 62 -9.73 8.25 6.08
N ARG A 63 -9.67 6.96 5.81
CA ARG A 63 -10.16 5.89 6.68
C ARG A 63 -9.10 4.83 6.87
N ALA A 64 -9.21 4.08 7.97
CA ALA A 64 -8.42 2.89 8.20
C ALA A 64 -9.26 1.82 8.91
N ASP A 65 -9.15 0.58 8.46
CA ASP A 65 -9.80 -0.56 9.08
C ASP A 65 -8.90 -1.17 10.15
N PHE A 66 -9.53 -1.56 11.27
CA PHE A 66 -8.89 -2.27 12.38
C PHE A 66 -9.75 -3.45 12.83
N LYS A 67 -9.10 -4.47 13.37
CA LYS A 67 -9.77 -5.54 14.11
C LYS A 67 -9.92 -5.14 15.59
N ALA A 68 -10.81 -5.77 16.30
CA ALA A 68 -10.91 -5.59 17.74
C ALA A 68 -9.59 -5.97 18.42
N GLY A 69 -9.07 -5.08 19.25
CA GLY A 69 -7.84 -5.30 19.98
C GLY A 69 -6.56 -4.91 19.24
N ASP A 70 -6.63 -4.53 17.96
CA ASP A 70 -5.49 -3.97 17.26
C ASP A 70 -5.02 -2.66 17.93
N VAL A 71 -3.77 -2.31 17.70
CA VAL A 71 -3.23 -1.04 18.17
C VAL A 71 -3.54 0.06 17.15
N LEU A 72 -4.36 1.03 17.53
CA LEU A 72 -4.54 2.30 16.83
C LEU A 72 -3.38 3.22 17.19
N ALA A 73 -2.29 3.16 16.42
CA ALA A 73 -1.16 4.05 16.56
C ALA A 73 -1.29 5.21 15.57
N VAL A 74 -1.22 6.44 16.06
CA VAL A 74 -1.32 7.66 15.24
C VAL A 74 -0.26 8.65 15.66
N GLN A 75 0.55 9.10 14.70
CA GLN A 75 1.58 10.10 14.94
C GLN A 75 1.35 11.29 14.01
N TYR A 76 1.50 12.51 14.53
CA TYR A 76 1.35 13.74 13.77
C TYR A 76 2.72 14.38 13.60
N LEU A 77 3.12 14.58 12.35
CA LEU A 77 4.43 15.15 11.99
C LEU A 77 4.26 16.33 11.03
N ILE A 78 5.20 17.25 11.13
CA ILE A 78 5.45 18.28 10.11
C ILE A 78 6.90 18.19 9.65
N VAL A 79 7.18 18.61 8.42
CA VAL A 79 8.57 18.71 7.96
C VAL A 79 9.25 19.83 8.74
N ASP A 80 10.49 19.59 9.23
CA ASP A 80 11.30 20.62 9.93
C ASP A 80 11.90 21.63 8.93
N LYS A 81 11.00 22.30 8.20
CA LYS A 81 11.32 23.32 7.19
C LYS A 81 10.23 24.40 7.20
N LYS A 82 10.59 25.62 6.87
CA LYS A 82 9.63 26.72 6.69
C LYS A 82 8.67 26.42 5.52
N PRO A 83 7.39 26.78 5.63
CA PRO A 83 6.77 27.54 6.73
C PRO A 83 6.36 26.66 7.93
N GLU A 84 6.22 25.33 7.77
CA GLU A 84 5.59 24.42 8.75
C GLU A 84 6.25 24.50 10.13
N ASN A 85 7.60 24.45 10.21
CA ASN A 85 8.31 24.43 11.48
C ASN A 85 8.24 25.75 12.27
N THR A 86 7.81 26.86 11.63
CA THR A 86 7.65 28.18 12.27
C THR A 86 6.20 28.50 12.64
N LEU A 87 5.22 27.68 12.15
CA LEU A 87 3.83 27.86 12.51
C LEU A 87 3.59 27.54 13.99
N LYS A 88 2.77 28.36 14.64
CA LYS A 88 2.25 28.04 15.97
C LYS A 88 1.34 26.81 15.87
N ASN A 89 1.30 25.98 16.91
CA ASN A 89 0.44 24.78 16.95
C ASN A 89 -1.04 25.08 16.64
N THR A 90 -1.50 26.29 17.02
CA THR A 90 -2.88 26.76 16.75
C THR A 90 -3.17 27.01 15.27
N LEU A 91 -2.15 27.14 14.41
CA LEU A 91 -2.28 27.35 12.96
C LEU A 91 -2.09 26.06 12.15
N LEU A 92 -1.67 24.98 12.77
CA LEU A 92 -1.53 23.68 12.12
C LEU A 92 -2.90 22.99 11.98
N PRO A 93 -3.11 22.16 10.95
CA PRO A 93 -4.33 21.41 10.77
C PRO A 93 -4.68 20.56 11.98
N GLN A 94 -5.94 20.60 12.38
CA GLN A 94 -6.45 19.79 13.47
C GLN A 94 -6.83 18.40 12.94
N LEU A 95 -6.38 17.34 13.60
CA LEU A 95 -6.79 15.96 13.31
C LEU A 95 -7.86 15.51 14.29
N ALA A 96 -9.03 15.15 13.78
CA ALA A 96 -10.07 14.43 14.50
C ALA A 96 -10.07 12.96 14.04
N VAL A 97 -10.19 12.06 15.01
CA VAL A 97 -10.32 10.62 14.78
C VAL A 97 -11.66 10.17 15.33
N THR A 98 -12.44 9.45 14.52
CA THR A 98 -13.76 8.93 14.90
C THR A 98 -13.76 7.42 14.76
N SER A 99 -14.10 6.71 15.83
CA SER A 99 -14.21 5.25 15.86
C SER A 99 -15.49 4.75 15.17
N PRO A 100 -15.62 3.44 14.88
CA PRO A 100 -16.83 2.86 14.31
C PRO A 100 -18.09 3.08 15.18
N SER A 101 -17.93 3.15 16.51
CA SER A 101 -19.04 3.47 17.43
C SER A 101 -19.47 4.93 17.43
N GLY A 102 -18.80 5.79 16.64
CA GLY A 102 -19.09 7.23 16.56
C GLY A 102 -18.38 8.07 17.64
N LYS A 103 -17.62 7.46 18.55
CA LYS A 103 -16.79 8.23 19.49
C LYS A 103 -15.71 8.97 18.73
N SER A 104 -15.53 10.25 19.05
CA SER A 104 -14.55 11.10 18.38
C SER A 104 -13.66 11.81 19.38
N PHE A 105 -12.38 11.93 19.01
CA PHE A 105 -11.42 12.75 19.75
C PHE A 105 -10.57 13.58 18.78
N THR A 106 -10.04 14.67 19.31
CA THR A 106 -9.08 15.51 18.59
C THR A 106 -7.69 15.26 19.12
N LEU A 107 -6.75 15.01 18.23
CA LEU A 107 -5.35 14.80 18.58
C LEU A 107 -4.76 16.12 19.13
N LYS A 108 -4.25 16.08 20.37
CA LYS A 108 -3.64 17.22 21.04
C LYS A 108 -2.14 17.21 20.77
N PHE A 109 -1.59 18.38 20.41
CA PHE A 109 -0.14 18.55 20.27
C PHE A 109 0.49 18.68 21.65
N SER A 110 1.40 17.76 21.98
CA SER A 110 2.05 17.66 23.29
C SER A 110 3.58 17.77 23.21
N GLU A 111 4.14 17.77 21.99
CA GLU A 111 5.60 17.77 21.80
C GLU A 111 6.01 18.58 20.56
N ARG A 112 7.31 18.75 20.38
CA ARG A 112 7.95 19.27 19.17
C ARG A 112 9.35 18.66 19.03
N THR A 113 9.35 17.31 18.93
CA THR A 113 10.56 16.47 18.96
C THR A 113 11.12 16.27 17.57
N LYS A 114 12.41 16.52 17.38
CA LYS A 114 13.07 16.29 16.10
C LYS A 114 13.18 14.80 15.80
N PHE A 115 12.95 14.48 14.55
CA PHE A 115 13.11 13.14 14.00
C PHE A 115 13.72 13.22 12.60
N TYR A 116 14.81 12.50 12.38
CA TYR A 116 15.39 12.33 11.07
C TYR A 116 14.90 11.01 10.45
N GLU A 117 14.24 11.10 9.33
CA GLU A 117 13.78 9.94 8.55
C GLU A 117 14.85 9.62 7.49
N PRO A 118 15.59 8.50 7.66
CA PRO A 118 16.80 8.24 6.87
C PRO A 118 16.52 7.85 5.43
N TYR A 119 15.36 7.23 5.14
CA TYR A 119 15.00 6.79 3.79
C TYR A 119 14.71 7.97 2.86
N GLY A 120 13.83 8.87 3.25
CA GLY A 120 13.53 10.10 2.51
C GLY A 120 14.52 11.24 2.81
N LYS A 121 15.52 11.01 3.67
CA LYS A 121 16.52 12.00 4.11
C LYS A 121 15.88 13.31 4.58
N THR A 122 14.78 13.20 5.31
CA THR A 122 13.94 14.33 5.69
C THR A 122 13.90 14.48 7.20
N ASN A 123 14.11 15.72 7.68
CA ASN A 123 13.90 16.06 9.08
C ASN A 123 12.44 16.40 9.32
N TYR A 124 11.87 15.82 10.36
CA TYR A 124 10.51 16.06 10.82
C TYR A 124 10.50 16.56 12.27
N LEU A 125 9.37 17.13 12.67
CA LEU A 125 9.01 17.38 14.04
C LEU A 125 7.78 16.55 14.38
N TYR A 126 7.86 15.68 15.39
CA TYR A 126 6.69 15.08 16.02
C TYR A 126 5.95 16.14 16.82
N LEU A 127 4.65 16.25 16.65
CA LEU A 127 3.79 17.15 17.41
C LEU A 127 2.88 16.39 18.37
N ALA A 128 2.55 15.15 18.03
CA ALA A 128 1.77 14.26 18.88
C ALA A 128 2.01 12.81 18.52
N ARG A 129 1.90 11.94 19.52
CA ARG A 129 1.82 10.48 19.37
C ARG A 129 0.64 9.98 20.20
N TYR A 130 -0.14 9.12 19.61
CA TYR A 130 -1.31 8.51 20.24
C TYR A 130 -1.30 7.01 19.99
N SER A 131 -1.59 6.25 21.02
CA SER A 131 -1.73 4.80 20.94
C SER A 131 -2.87 4.37 21.85
N ALA A 132 -3.76 3.53 21.33
CA ALA A 132 -4.86 2.94 22.10
C ALA A 132 -5.31 1.62 21.45
N THR A 133 -6.04 0.81 22.20
CA THR A 133 -6.72 -0.37 21.65
C THR A 133 -7.87 0.10 20.75
N SER A 134 -7.96 -0.43 19.52
CA SER A 134 -9.00 -0.09 18.57
C SER A 134 -10.29 -0.90 18.77
N GLU A 135 -11.40 -0.30 18.35
CA GLU A 135 -12.64 -1.01 18.06
C GLU A 135 -12.53 -1.70 16.70
N ALA A 136 -13.24 -2.81 16.48
CA ALA A 136 -13.33 -3.43 15.17
C ALA A 136 -14.11 -2.55 14.19
N GLY A 137 -13.58 -2.38 12.98
CA GLY A 137 -14.23 -1.65 11.89
C GLY A 137 -13.44 -0.44 11.40
N THR A 138 -14.13 0.40 10.63
CA THR A 138 -13.53 1.52 9.92
C THR A 138 -13.47 2.77 10.82
N HIS A 139 -12.27 3.21 11.12
CA HIS A 139 -12.02 4.50 11.78
C HIS A 139 -11.89 5.60 10.73
N SER A 140 -12.38 6.78 11.04
CA SER A 140 -12.32 7.97 10.18
C SER A 140 -11.35 9.01 10.72
N PHE A 141 -10.53 9.56 9.85
CA PHE A 141 -9.53 10.57 10.15
C PHE A 141 -9.85 11.83 9.35
N THR A 142 -10.09 12.95 10.02
CA THR A 142 -10.43 14.21 9.37
C THR A 142 -9.46 15.30 9.79
N LEU A 143 -8.76 15.86 8.82
CA LEU A 143 -7.89 17.01 8.95
C LEU A 143 -8.65 18.27 8.57
N THR A 144 -8.62 19.29 9.43
CA THR A 144 -9.19 20.62 9.15
C THR A 144 -8.09 21.65 9.23
N ALA A 145 -7.80 22.29 8.11
CA ALA A 145 -6.77 23.32 7.99
C ALA A 145 -7.11 24.58 8.79
N ARG A 146 -6.13 25.20 9.40
CA ARG A 146 -6.23 26.49 10.10
C ARG A 146 -5.39 27.58 9.44
N ALA A 147 -4.45 27.18 8.57
CA ALA A 147 -3.64 28.01 7.70
C ALA A 147 -3.13 27.18 6.52
N LYS A 148 -2.48 27.83 5.55
CA LYS A 148 -1.69 27.15 4.52
C LYS A 148 -0.58 26.35 5.21
N SER A 149 -0.51 25.03 4.98
CA SER A 149 0.47 24.14 5.60
C SER A 149 0.41 22.75 5.00
N SER A 150 1.46 21.95 5.25
CA SER A 150 1.53 20.54 4.91
C SER A 150 1.81 19.72 6.18
N VAL A 151 1.20 18.54 6.26
CA VAL A 151 1.36 17.64 7.40
C VAL A 151 1.50 16.19 6.94
N THR A 152 2.07 15.37 7.80
CA THR A 152 2.12 13.92 7.66
C THR A 152 1.47 13.27 8.87
N ILE A 153 0.52 12.39 8.65
CA ILE A 153 -0.08 11.55 9.69
C ILE A 153 0.45 10.14 9.48
N ALA A 154 1.29 9.67 10.38
CA ALA A 154 1.67 8.27 10.39
C ALA A 154 0.59 7.46 11.12
N VAL A 155 0.16 6.36 10.48
CA VAL A 155 -0.82 5.41 11.03
C VAL A 155 -0.22 4.03 10.98
N GLY A 156 -0.34 3.28 12.09
CA GLY A 156 0.21 1.94 12.21
C GLY A 156 1.74 1.90 12.33
N GLU A 157 2.25 0.75 12.72
CA GLU A 157 3.68 0.55 13.03
C GLU A 157 4.27 -0.70 12.34
N ARG A 158 3.42 -1.55 11.76
CA ARG A 158 3.88 -2.78 11.09
C ARG A 158 4.46 -2.46 9.72
N GLU A 159 5.72 -2.66 9.55
CA GLU A 159 6.45 -2.40 8.31
C GLU A 159 6.32 -3.56 7.31
N VAL A 160 5.10 -3.77 6.84
CA VAL A 160 4.74 -4.73 5.79
C VAL A 160 3.99 -4.00 4.67
N PRO A 161 3.93 -4.55 3.45
CA PRO A 161 3.09 -3.99 2.40
C PRO A 161 1.64 -3.90 2.84
N GLY A 162 1.03 -2.71 2.68
CA GLY A 162 -0.37 -2.46 2.97
C GLY A 162 -1.14 -2.08 1.73
N GLU A 163 -2.45 -2.31 1.76
CA GLU A 163 -3.34 -2.00 0.65
C GLU A 163 -4.15 -0.73 0.94
N VAL A 164 -4.31 0.12 -0.08
CA VAL A 164 -5.06 1.38 -0.01
C VAL A 164 -6.09 1.41 -1.13
N ILE A 165 -7.36 1.54 -0.76
CA ILE A 165 -8.46 1.65 -1.71
C ILE A 165 -8.93 3.11 -1.79
N ARG A 166 -9.14 3.61 -3.02
CA ARG A 166 -9.84 4.87 -3.26
C ARG A 166 -11.24 4.61 -3.81
N GLY A 167 -12.22 5.34 -3.29
CA GLY A 167 -13.62 5.14 -3.63
C GLY A 167 -14.35 4.18 -2.69
N SER A 168 -15.47 3.64 -3.15
CA SER A 168 -16.25 2.67 -2.38
C SER A 168 -15.52 1.34 -2.30
N ARG A 169 -15.54 0.73 -1.10
CA ARG A 169 -15.05 -0.64 -0.94
C ARG A 169 -15.77 -1.54 -1.95
N PRO A 170 -15.09 -2.39 -2.71
CA PRO A 170 -15.77 -3.43 -3.46
C PRO A 170 -16.66 -4.21 -2.50
N VAL A 171 -17.94 -4.30 -2.80
CA VAL A 171 -18.85 -5.17 -2.04
C VAL A 171 -18.28 -6.58 -2.22
N ALA A 172 -17.82 -7.20 -1.14
CA ALA A 172 -17.44 -8.60 -1.18
C ALA A 172 -18.64 -9.37 -1.69
N THR A 173 -18.55 -9.95 -2.88
CA THR A 173 -19.54 -10.90 -3.36
C THR A 173 -19.62 -11.98 -2.28
N PRO A 174 -20.81 -12.26 -1.73
CA PRO A 174 -20.92 -13.27 -0.68
C PRO A 174 -20.34 -14.57 -1.26
N THR A 175 -19.31 -15.07 -0.60
CA THR A 175 -18.82 -16.42 -0.88
C THR A 175 -20.01 -17.34 -0.79
N PRO A 176 -20.34 -18.11 -1.84
CA PRO A 176 -21.48 -19.00 -1.78
C PRO A 176 -21.32 -19.89 -0.55
N THR A 177 -22.29 -19.83 0.34
CA THR A 177 -22.38 -20.73 1.49
C THR A 177 -22.28 -22.15 0.94
N PRO A 178 -21.38 -23.02 1.45
CA PRO A 178 -21.29 -24.38 0.96
C PRO A 178 -22.67 -25.02 1.10
N THR A 179 -23.29 -25.32 -0.01
CA THR A 179 -24.52 -26.11 -0.07
C THR A 179 -24.25 -27.42 0.67
N PRO A 180 -25.08 -27.86 1.61
CA PRO A 180 -24.85 -29.11 2.30
C PRO A 180 -24.72 -30.22 1.26
N SER A 181 -23.63 -30.95 1.32
CA SER A 181 -23.36 -32.09 0.45
C SER A 181 -24.53 -33.07 0.56
N PRO A 182 -25.13 -33.50 -0.55
CA PRO A 182 -26.18 -34.51 -0.49
C PRO A 182 -25.62 -35.79 0.10
N THR A 183 -26.33 -36.34 1.07
CA THR A 183 -26.10 -37.66 1.67
C THR A 183 -26.00 -38.70 0.55
N SER A 184 -24.98 -39.51 0.58
CA SER A 184 -24.66 -40.56 -0.38
C SER A 184 -25.84 -41.53 -0.56
N THR A 185 -26.45 -41.54 -1.72
CA THR A 185 -27.37 -42.58 -2.20
C THR A 185 -26.54 -43.76 -2.73
N PRO A 186 -27.00 -45.01 -2.54
CA PRO A 186 -26.18 -46.19 -2.87
C PRO A 186 -25.87 -46.30 -4.37
N THR A 187 -24.63 -46.71 -4.62
CA THR A 187 -23.98 -46.91 -5.92
C THR A 187 -24.75 -47.82 -6.85
N PRO A 188 -25.13 -47.42 -8.07
CA PRO A 188 -25.50 -48.34 -9.14
C PRO A 188 -24.24 -48.90 -9.83
N THR A 189 -24.35 -50.17 -10.23
CA THR A 189 -23.41 -51.02 -10.96
C THR A 189 -22.80 -50.32 -12.20
N PRO A 190 -21.52 -50.56 -12.55
CA PRO A 190 -20.82 -49.83 -13.61
C PRO A 190 -21.34 -50.18 -15.00
N THR A 191 -21.76 -49.14 -15.74
CA THR A 191 -22.03 -49.17 -17.18
C THR A 191 -20.70 -48.84 -17.92
N PRO A 192 -20.44 -49.39 -19.10
CA PRO A 192 -19.14 -49.31 -19.77
C PRO A 192 -18.77 -47.87 -20.13
N THR A 193 -17.49 -47.60 -19.89
CA THR A 193 -16.78 -46.33 -20.08
C THR A 193 -16.89 -45.80 -21.51
N PRO A 194 -17.40 -44.58 -21.74
CA PRO A 194 -17.21 -43.90 -23.03
C PRO A 194 -15.77 -43.41 -23.16
N THR A 195 -15.20 -43.54 -24.33
CA THR A 195 -13.90 -43.03 -24.78
C THR A 195 -13.73 -41.54 -24.42
N PRO A 196 -12.55 -41.08 -23.94
CA PRO A 196 -12.35 -39.70 -23.53
C PRO A 196 -12.50 -38.74 -24.72
N THR A 197 -13.52 -37.89 -24.64
CA THR A 197 -13.63 -36.68 -25.47
C THR A 197 -12.47 -35.75 -25.11
N PRO A 198 -11.76 -35.15 -26.09
CA PRO A 198 -10.67 -34.25 -25.80
C PRO A 198 -11.17 -33.07 -24.95
N SER A 199 -10.49 -32.85 -23.82
CA SER A 199 -10.70 -31.71 -22.92
C SER A 199 -10.54 -30.40 -23.69
N PRO A 200 -11.40 -29.38 -23.49
CA PRO A 200 -11.22 -28.10 -24.15
C PRO A 200 -9.86 -27.54 -23.80
N THR A 201 -8.99 -27.42 -24.78
CA THR A 201 -7.74 -26.67 -24.66
C THR A 201 -8.12 -25.23 -24.30
N THR A 202 -7.81 -24.81 -23.08
CA THR A 202 -7.90 -23.41 -22.70
C THR A 202 -6.97 -22.63 -23.62
N THR A 203 -7.51 -21.97 -24.63
CA THR A 203 -6.75 -21.07 -25.50
C THR A 203 -6.22 -19.95 -24.60
N GLN A 204 -4.96 -20.06 -24.21
CA GLN A 204 -4.28 -19.01 -23.46
C GLN A 204 -4.28 -17.79 -24.38
N ALA A 205 -4.92 -16.70 -23.94
CA ALA A 205 -4.94 -15.48 -24.72
C ALA A 205 -3.49 -15.05 -25.00
N SER A 206 -3.15 -14.93 -26.27
CA SER A 206 -1.82 -14.49 -26.69
C SER A 206 -1.87 -13.00 -26.97
N TYR A 207 -0.94 -12.26 -26.42
CA TYR A 207 -0.85 -10.82 -26.55
C TYR A 207 0.47 -10.43 -27.20
N THR A 208 0.42 -9.42 -28.05
CA THR A 208 1.58 -8.89 -28.77
C THR A 208 2.06 -7.58 -28.15
N MET A 209 3.25 -7.12 -28.55
CA MET A 209 3.74 -5.80 -28.16
C MET A 209 2.81 -4.67 -28.64
N ALA A 210 2.10 -4.85 -29.75
CA ALA A 210 1.10 -3.89 -30.22
C ALA A 210 -0.08 -3.76 -29.23
N ASP A 211 -0.47 -4.83 -28.56
CA ASP A 211 -1.51 -4.79 -27.52
C ASP A 211 -1.04 -4.08 -26.25
N VAL A 212 0.21 -4.25 -25.88
CA VAL A 212 0.85 -3.55 -24.78
C VAL A 212 0.93 -2.05 -25.08
N THR A 213 1.38 -1.68 -26.28
CA THR A 213 1.54 -0.27 -26.67
C THR A 213 0.22 0.51 -26.65
N LYS A 214 -0.91 -0.12 -26.95
CA LYS A 214 -2.25 0.49 -26.85
C LYS A 214 -2.66 0.80 -25.40
N ARG A 215 -2.00 0.21 -24.40
CA ARG A 215 -2.32 0.35 -22.97
C ARG A 215 -1.23 1.15 -22.25
N ASN A 216 -1.10 2.40 -22.64
CA ASN A 216 -0.04 3.31 -22.22
C ASN A 216 -0.53 4.48 -21.35
N THR A 217 -1.71 4.37 -20.75
CA THR A 217 -2.34 5.41 -19.94
C THR A 217 -2.49 4.98 -18.48
N SER A 218 -2.81 5.92 -17.59
CA SER A 218 -3.13 5.61 -16.19
C SER A 218 -4.41 4.79 -16.02
N ALA A 219 -5.30 4.81 -17.01
CA ALA A 219 -6.54 4.02 -17.00
C ALA A 219 -6.35 2.61 -17.58
N ALA A 220 -5.27 2.39 -18.33
CA ALA A 220 -4.90 1.09 -18.88
C ALA A 220 -3.37 1.09 -19.07
N CYS A 221 -2.66 0.44 -18.14
CA CYS A 221 -1.21 0.44 -18.08
C CYS A 221 -0.64 -0.98 -18.12
N TRP A 222 -0.26 -1.44 -19.31
CA TRP A 222 0.44 -2.69 -19.45
C TRP A 222 1.93 -2.47 -19.70
N THR A 223 2.74 -3.39 -19.22
CA THR A 223 4.19 -3.41 -19.49
C THR A 223 4.66 -4.85 -19.72
N VAL A 224 5.78 -4.98 -20.41
CA VAL A 224 6.47 -6.28 -20.53
C VAL A 224 7.66 -6.26 -19.56
N ILE A 225 7.89 -7.34 -18.83
CA ILE A 225 9.08 -7.57 -18.03
C ILE A 225 9.51 -9.02 -18.25
N ASP A 226 10.71 -9.23 -18.75
CA ASP A 226 11.27 -10.54 -19.09
C ASP A 226 10.31 -11.40 -19.93
N GLY A 227 9.78 -10.81 -21.01
CA GLY A 227 8.87 -11.51 -21.94
C GLY A 227 7.50 -11.85 -21.38
N THR A 228 7.18 -11.37 -20.21
CA THR A 228 5.86 -11.53 -19.55
C THR A 228 5.14 -10.19 -19.49
N ILE A 229 3.84 -10.19 -19.77
CA ILE A 229 2.99 -9.01 -19.74
C ILE A 229 2.34 -8.89 -18.37
N TYR A 230 2.33 -7.66 -17.84
CA TYR A 230 1.74 -7.29 -16.56
C TYR A 230 0.77 -6.11 -16.73
N ASP A 231 -0.40 -6.18 -16.09
CA ASP A 231 -1.33 -5.06 -15.98
C ASP A 231 -1.06 -4.30 -14.67
N LEU A 232 -0.35 -3.20 -14.79
CA LEU A 232 0.02 -2.36 -13.65
C LEU A 232 -0.97 -1.23 -13.37
N THR A 233 -2.13 -1.20 -14.03
CA THR A 233 -3.13 -0.13 -13.89
C THR A 233 -3.47 0.13 -12.41
N ASN A 234 -3.79 -0.92 -11.68
CA ASN A 234 -4.13 -0.83 -10.26
C ASN A 234 -2.89 -0.65 -9.36
N TRP A 235 -1.68 -0.90 -9.88
CA TRP A 235 -0.43 -0.73 -9.15
C TRP A 235 0.11 0.71 -9.20
N ILE A 236 -0.31 1.52 -10.18
CA ILE A 236 0.14 2.91 -10.33
C ILE A 236 0.04 3.70 -9.01
N PRO A 237 -1.14 3.76 -8.33
CA PRO A 237 -1.27 4.52 -7.09
C PRO A 237 -0.60 3.88 -5.88
N ALA A 238 -0.33 2.58 -5.94
CA ALA A 238 0.22 1.79 -4.83
C ALA A 238 1.75 1.63 -4.92
N HIS A 239 2.38 2.00 -6.04
CA HIS A 239 3.82 1.83 -6.23
C HIS A 239 4.63 2.71 -5.29
N ARG A 240 5.54 2.11 -4.51
CA ARG A 240 6.35 2.82 -3.49
C ARG A 240 7.26 3.91 -4.07
N GLY A 241 7.76 3.72 -5.29
CA GLY A 241 8.56 4.72 -6.03
C GLY A 241 7.72 5.87 -6.60
N GLY A 242 6.41 5.90 -6.31
CA GLY A 242 5.45 6.87 -6.82
C GLY A 242 4.83 6.46 -8.16
N PRO A 243 3.68 7.06 -8.52
CA PRO A 243 2.93 6.70 -9.71
C PRO A 243 3.71 6.94 -11.00
N GLN A 244 4.60 7.92 -11.04
CA GLN A 244 5.36 8.28 -12.24
C GLN A 244 6.32 7.16 -12.68
N ALA A 245 6.88 6.40 -11.74
CA ALA A 245 7.74 5.27 -12.04
C ALA A 245 7.00 4.17 -12.82
N ILE A 246 5.72 3.93 -12.49
CA ILE A 246 4.88 2.97 -13.20
C ILE A 246 4.37 3.55 -14.52
N LEU A 247 3.90 4.80 -14.52
CA LEU A 247 3.43 5.46 -15.74
C LEU A 247 4.52 5.51 -16.83
N PHE A 248 5.78 5.60 -16.44
CA PHE A 248 6.91 5.52 -17.36
C PHE A 248 7.00 4.17 -18.07
N LEU A 249 6.54 3.08 -17.45
CA LEU A 249 6.58 1.73 -18.01
C LEU A 249 5.36 1.40 -18.90
N CYS A 250 4.26 2.14 -18.79
CA CYS A 250 3.02 1.84 -19.51
C CYS A 250 3.23 1.85 -21.02
N GLY A 251 2.79 0.79 -21.69
CA GLY A 251 2.87 0.63 -23.13
C GLY A 251 4.26 0.23 -23.68
N LYS A 252 5.20 -0.15 -22.82
CA LYS A 252 6.60 -0.42 -23.18
C LYS A 252 7.12 -1.73 -22.60
N ASP A 253 8.28 -2.15 -23.11
CA ASP A 253 9.13 -3.10 -22.42
C ASP A 253 9.85 -2.39 -21.26
N GLY A 254 9.48 -2.74 -20.05
CA GLY A 254 10.01 -2.20 -18.80
C GLY A 254 11.13 -3.03 -18.18
N THR A 255 11.59 -4.10 -18.83
CA THR A 255 12.56 -5.06 -18.29
C THR A 255 13.80 -4.38 -17.71
N SER A 256 14.46 -3.54 -18.49
CA SER A 256 15.68 -2.86 -18.06
C SER A 256 15.45 -1.90 -16.90
N ALA A 257 14.34 -1.14 -16.93
CA ALA A 257 13.99 -0.21 -15.86
C ALA A 257 13.63 -0.95 -14.56
N PHE A 258 12.89 -2.06 -14.67
CA PHE A 258 12.55 -2.89 -13.51
C PHE A 258 13.81 -3.50 -12.87
N LYS A 259 14.70 -4.08 -13.68
CA LYS A 259 15.97 -4.67 -13.21
C LYS A 259 16.87 -3.62 -12.57
N ALA A 260 17.03 -2.46 -13.18
CA ALA A 260 17.87 -1.39 -12.64
C ALA A 260 17.44 -0.93 -11.24
N GLN A 261 16.16 -1.05 -10.90
CA GLN A 261 15.62 -0.63 -9.59
C GLN A 261 15.46 -1.78 -8.60
N HIS A 262 15.30 -3.02 -9.08
CA HIS A 262 14.83 -4.14 -8.26
C HIS A 262 15.65 -5.42 -8.39
N GLU A 263 16.77 -5.39 -9.11
CA GLU A 263 17.63 -6.56 -9.30
C GLU A 263 18.08 -7.13 -7.94
N GLY A 264 17.89 -8.44 -7.77
CA GLY A 264 18.21 -9.14 -6.53
C GLY A 264 17.17 -9.01 -5.41
N ALA A 265 16.10 -8.20 -5.58
CA ALA A 265 15.06 -8.02 -4.59
C ALA A 265 13.87 -8.97 -4.84
N SER A 266 13.62 -9.91 -3.92
CA SER A 266 12.52 -10.89 -4.04
C SER A 266 11.14 -10.27 -3.91
N THR A 267 10.97 -9.23 -3.07
CA THR A 267 9.67 -8.60 -2.81
C THR A 267 9.05 -7.95 -4.05
N PRO A 268 9.75 -7.11 -4.86
CA PRO A 268 9.19 -6.56 -6.08
C PRO A 268 8.79 -7.63 -7.09
N VAL A 269 9.55 -8.71 -7.19
CA VAL A 269 9.23 -9.86 -8.07
C VAL A 269 7.95 -10.55 -7.62
N SER A 270 7.78 -10.80 -6.32
CA SER A 270 6.56 -11.41 -5.76
C SER A 270 5.34 -10.52 -5.93
N VAL A 271 5.49 -9.20 -5.76
CA VAL A 271 4.40 -8.24 -6.00
C VAL A 271 4.02 -8.21 -7.48
N LEU A 272 5.01 -8.15 -8.37
CA LEU A 272 4.80 -8.12 -9.82
C LEU A 272 4.00 -9.35 -10.30
N ALA A 273 4.23 -10.52 -9.70
CA ALA A 273 3.55 -11.76 -10.05
C ALA A 273 2.01 -11.65 -9.93
N ASN A 274 1.49 -10.82 -9.02
CA ASN A 274 0.05 -10.60 -8.83
C ASN A 274 -0.62 -9.84 -9.99
N TYR A 275 0.17 -9.21 -10.85
CA TYR A 275 -0.29 -8.41 -11.99
C TYR A 275 -0.07 -9.10 -13.34
N ARG A 276 0.36 -10.37 -13.30
CA ARG A 276 0.69 -11.16 -14.50
C ARG A 276 -0.55 -11.42 -15.34
N ILE A 277 -0.48 -11.12 -16.65
CA ILE A 277 -1.51 -11.42 -17.64
C ILE A 277 -1.13 -12.72 -18.40
N GLY A 278 0.05 -12.77 -18.96
CA GLY A 278 0.51 -13.89 -19.78
C GLY A 278 1.85 -13.64 -20.46
N PRO A 279 2.33 -14.59 -21.26
CA PRO A 279 3.54 -14.40 -22.04
C PRO A 279 3.31 -13.39 -23.18
N LEU A 280 4.35 -12.65 -23.54
CA LEU A 280 4.41 -11.90 -24.79
C LEU A 280 4.59 -12.87 -25.94
N THR A 281 3.75 -12.76 -26.95
CA THR A 281 3.92 -13.50 -28.21
C THR A 281 4.59 -12.59 -29.26
N PRO A 282 5.43 -13.16 -30.13
CA PRO A 282 6.11 -12.41 -31.19
C PRO A 282 5.17 -11.64 -32.12
#